data_23e6e1dbc5756e66b19e475cb166020f
#
_entry.id   23e6e1dbc5756e66b19e475cb166020f
#
_cell.length_a   1.000
_cell.length_b   1.000
_cell.length_c   1.000
_cell.angle_alpha   90.00
_cell.angle_beta   90.00
_cell.angle_gamma   90.00
#
_symmetry.space_group_name_H-M   'P 1'
#
loop_
_entity.id
_entity.type
_entity.pdbx_description
1 polymer ?
#
loop_
_entity_poly.entity_id
_entity_poly.type
_entity_poly.pdbx_seq_one_letter_code
_entity_poly.pdbx_strand_id
1 'polypeptide(L)'
;MSLFEKYIKGVRFLLPTPFTIALLLTIFSMVMAIILPWNYCPDSYQNWADKSSLLLSYWYDGLWNIDGLAFAIQMMLMLLLGHILALSPIIEKAINKILPICSNNAKSAGIITLLTLVVSWFNWGLGLIFGAIFCKKIMQYASERNIPLNPGLIGAAGYCGLMIWHGGISGSSLIKITEPGHLA
;
A
#
# COMPACT_ATOMS: atom_id res chain seq x y z
N MET A 1 6.36 12.05 -29.05
CA MET A 1 5.94 11.21 -27.92
C MET A 1 6.73 9.92 -27.98
N SER A 2 7.57 9.68 -26.97
CA SER A 2 8.37 8.46 -26.90
C SER A 2 7.46 7.23 -26.68
N LEU A 3 7.93 6.03 -27.05
CA LEU A 3 7.23 4.76 -26.78
C LEU A 3 6.87 4.64 -25.29
N PHE A 4 7.75 5.12 -24.42
CA PHE A 4 7.58 5.14 -22.97
C PHE A 4 6.43 6.06 -22.51
N GLU A 5 6.27 7.23 -23.12
CA GLU A 5 5.15 8.15 -22.81
C GLU A 5 3.80 7.56 -23.25
N LYS A 6 3.76 6.86 -24.38
CA LYS A 6 2.56 6.14 -24.83
C LYS A 6 2.19 5.02 -23.86
N TYR A 7 3.20 4.27 -23.39
CA TYR A 7 3.00 3.22 -22.38
C TYR A 7 2.45 3.77 -21.07
N ILE A 8 3.06 4.83 -20.53
CA ILE A 8 2.58 5.48 -19.29
C ILE A 8 1.14 5.98 -19.44
N LYS A 9 0.81 6.60 -20.58
CA LYS A 9 -0.54 7.09 -20.84
C LYS A 9 -1.56 5.95 -20.95
N GLY A 10 -1.18 4.83 -21.58
CA GLY A 10 -2.00 3.62 -21.66
C GLY A 10 -2.22 3.00 -20.29
N VAL A 11 -1.18 2.85 -19.48
CA VAL A 11 -1.26 2.32 -18.11
C VAL A 11 -2.15 3.22 -17.23
N ARG A 12 -1.99 4.54 -17.29
CA ARG A 12 -2.84 5.48 -16.54
C ARG A 12 -4.32 5.40 -16.92
N PHE A 13 -4.60 5.16 -18.18
CA PHE A 13 -5.99 5.01 -18.65
C PHE A 13 -6.59 3.67 -18.24
N LEU A 14 -5.76 2.62 -18.20
CA LEU A 14 -6.21 1.25 -17.89
C LEU A 14 -6.31 0.99 -16.38
N LEU A 15 -5.56 1.73 -15.53
CA LEU A 15 -5.57 1.53 -14.09
C LEU A 15 -6.78 2.25 -13.46
N PRO A 16 -7.82 1.49 -13.06
CA PRO A 16 -8.96 2.05 -12.36
C PRO A 16 -8.56 2.48 -10.93
N THR A 17 -9.45 3.18 -10.26
CA THR A 17 -9.23 3.56 -8.85
C THR A 17 -9.05 2.31 -7.97
N PRO A 18 -8.31 2.39 -6.84
CA PRO A 18 -8.15 1.26 -5.93
C PRO A 18 -9.48 0.63 -5.49
N PHE A 19 -10.52 1.44 -5.32
CA PHE A 19 -11.87 0.97 -5.01
C PHE A 19 -12.46 0.14 -6.15
N THR A 20 -12.30 0.60 -7.39
CA THR A 20 -12.79 -0.14 -8.58
C THR A 20 -12.06 -1.47 -8.73
N ILE A 21 -10.74 -1.52 -8.46
CA ILE A 21 -9.96 -2.76 -8.48
C ILE A 21 -10.51 -3.74 -7.42
N ALA A 22 -10.75 -3.28 -6.20
CA ALA A 22 -11.30 -4.11 -5.13
C ALA A 22 -12.67 -4.68 -5.51
N LEU A 23 -13.55 -3.86 -6.08
CA LEU A 23 -14.88 -4.27 -6.53
C LEU A 23 -14.81 -5.30 -7.68
N LEU A 24 -13.92 -5.06 -8.67
CA LEU A 24 -13.73 -6.00 -9.77
C LEU A 24 -13.16 -7.34 -9.29
N LEU A 25 -12.22 -7.33 -8.34
CA LEU A 25 -11.67 -8.55 -7.74
C LEU A 25 -12.73 -9.30 -6.93
N THR A 26 -13.61 -8.60 -6.21
CA THR A 26 -14.73 -9.23 -5.50
C THR A 26 -15.69 -9.91 -6.46
N ILE A 27 -16.08 -9.22 -7.54
CA ILE A 27 -16.95 -9.81 -8.57
C ILE A 27 -16.25 -10.99 -9.24
N PHE A 28 -14.98 -10.85 -9.60
CA PHE A 28 -14.20 -11.91 -10.22
C PHE A 28 -14.12 -13.14 -9.33
N SER A 29 -13.80 -12.98 -8.04
CA SER A 29 -13.73 -14.11 -7.09
C SER A 29 -15.07 -14.78 -6.88
N MET A 30 -16.18 -14.03 -6.83
CA MET A 30 -17.54 -14.58 -6.77
C MET A 30 -17.86 -15.43 -8.03
N VAL A 31 -17.57 -14.89 -9.21
CA VAL A 31 -17.79 -15.61 -10.48
C VAL A 31 -16.96 -16.88 -10.54
N MET A 32 -15.67 -16.79 -10.17
CA MET A 32 -14.79 -17.96 -10.13
C MET A 32 -15.27 -19.02 -9.12
N ALA A 33 -15.74 -18.58 -7.95
CA ALA A 33 -16.28 -19.49 -6.94
C ALA A 33 -17.56 -20.21 -7.43
N ILE A 34 -18.37 -19.58 -8.28
CA ILE A 34 -19.56 -20.21 -8.86
C ILE A 34 -19.17 -21.24 -9.94
N ILE A 35 -18.15 -20.93 -10.76
CA ILE A 35 -17.76 -21.76 -11.91
C ILE A 35 -16.94 -22.99 -11.50
N LEU A 36 -16.05 -22.83 -10.50
CA LEU A 36 -15.17 -23.91 -10.06
C LEU A 36 -15.96 -25.02 -9.35
N PRO A 37 -15.60 -26.31 -9.56
CA PRO A 37 -16.23 -27.41 -8.86
C PRO A 37 -15.91 -27.35 -7.37
N TRP A 38 -16.94 -27.34 -6.55
CA TRP A 38 -16.83 -27.28 -5.09
C TRP A 38 -16.81 -28.71 -4.52
N ASN A 39 -15.64 -29.31 -4.45
CA ASN A 39 -15.48 -30.64 -3.87
C ASN A 39 -15.70 -30.70 -2.35
N TYR A 40 -15.86 -29.53 -1.72
CA TYR A 40 -16.02 -29.38 -0.28
C TYR A 40 -17.42 -28.87 0.14
N CYS A 41 -18.35 -28.68 -0.81
CA CYS A 41 -19.72 -28.33 -0.46
C CYS A 41 -20.51 -29.55 0.01
N PRO A 42 -21.30 -29.43 1.07
CA PRO A 42 -22.29 -30.45 1.43
C PRO A 42 -23.22 -30.74 0.22
N ASP A 43 -23.62 -31.98 0.06
CA ASP A 43 -24.46 -32.46 -1.06
C ASP A 43 -25.78 -31.69 -1.25
N SER A 44 -26.22 -30.97 -0.21
CA SER A 44 -27.41 -30.11 -0.25
C SER A 44 -27.29 -28.84 -1.10
N TYR A 45 -26.09 -28.44 -1.52
CA TYR A 45 -25.83 -27.21 -2.30
C TYR A 45 -25.48 -27.47 -3.77
N GLN A 46 -26.22 -28.33 -4.41
CA GLN A 46 -25.95 -28.71 -5.81
C GLN A 46 -26.55 -27.73 -6.85
N ASN A 47 -27.58 -26.97 -6.47
CA ASN A 47 -28.22 -26.02 -7.36
C ASN A 47 -27.51 -24.64 -7.37
N TRP A 48 -27.56 -23.96 -8.51
CA TRP A 48 -26.97 -22.62 -8.69
C TRP A 48 -27.53 -21.59 -7.70
N ALA A 49 -28.82 -21.67 -7.37
CA ALA A 49 -29.47 -20.76 -6.42
C ALA A 49 -28.90 -20.95 -4.99
N ASP A 50 -28.71 -22.22 -4.58
CA ASP A 50 -28.18 -22.53 -3.26
C ASP A 50 -26.72 -22.15 -3.12
N LYS A 51 -25.91 -22.36 -4.17
CA LYS A 51 -24.52 -21.90 -4.22
C LYS A 51 -24.40 -20.37 -4.13
N SER A 52 -25.23 -19.65 -4.85
CA SER A 52 -25.21 -18.18 -4.83
C SER A 52 -25.63 -17.63 -3.47
N SER A 53 -26.63 -18.21 -2.82
CA SER A 53 -27.07 -17.81 -1.48
C SER A 53 -25.99 -18.07 -0.43
N LEU A 54 -25.29 -19.21 -0.52
CA LEU A 54 -24.17 -19.55 0.36
C LEU A 54 -23.00 -18.59 0.17
N LEU A 55 -22.66 -18.26 -1.08
CA LEU A 55 -21.60 -17.27 -1.37
C LEU A 55 -21.92 -15.88 -0.82
N LEU A 56 -23.19 -15.46 -0.94
CA LEU A 56 -23.63 -14.19 -0.37
C LEU A 56 -23.57 -14.19 1.15
N SER A 57 -23.92 -15.32 1.81
CA SER A 57 -23.77 -15.41 3.27
C SER A 57 -22.30 -15.35 3.70
N TYR A 58 -21.40 -16.06 3.05
CA TYR A 58 -19.97 -15.99 3.34
C TYR A 58 -19.39 -14.58 3.10
N TRP A 59 -19.83 -13.92 2.04
CA TRP A 59 -19.44 -12.54 1.77
C TRP A 59 -19.94 -11.58 2.86
N TYR A 60 -21.20 -11.73 3.27
CA TYR A 60 -21.79 -10.96 4.36
C TYR A 60 -21.07 -11.20 5.69
N ASP A 61 -20.83 -12.45 6.06
CA ASP A 61 -20.13 -12.82 7.29
C ASP A 61 -18.68 -12.33 7.28
N GLY A 62 -18.01 -12.41 6.13
CA GLY A 62 -16.67 -11.85 5.95
C GLY A 62 -16.63 -10.32 6.08
N LEU A 63 -17.65 -9.62 5.61
CA LEU A 63 -17.75 -8.17 5.68
C LEU A 63 -17.92 -7.66 7.12
N TRP A 64 -18.63 -8.43 7.95
CA TRP A 64 -18.90 -8.13 9.35
C TRP A 64 -18.00 -8.93 10.32
N ASN A 65 -16.95 -9.53 9.80
CA ASN A 65 -15.99 -10.23 10.63
C ASN A 65 -15.27 -9.23 11.56
N ILE A 66 -15.31 -9.50 12.88
CA ILE A 66 -14.76 -8.59 13.89
C ILE A 66 -13.27 -8.36 13.71
N ASP A 67 -12.52 -9.42 13.39
CA ASP A 67 -11.06 -9.33 13.20
C ASP A 67 -10.71 -8.49 11.96
N GLY A 68 -11.46 -8.67 10.86
CA GLY A 68 -11.33 -7.88 9.64
C GLY A 68 -11.65 -6.41 9.86
N LEU A 69 -12.72 -6.10 10.60
CA LEU A 69 -13.10 -4.74 10.95
C LEU A 69 -12.08 -4.08 11.90
N ALA A 70 -11.61 -4.81 12.91
CA ALA A 70 -10.56 -4.33 13.81
C ALA A 70 -9.27 -4.01 13.04
N PHE A 71 -8.86 -4.89 12.13
CA PHE A 71 -7.72 -4.65 11.25
C PHE A 71 -7.91 -3.41 10.38
N ALA A 72 -9.09 -3.23 9.77
CA ALA A 72 -9.40 -2.05 8.96
C ALA A 72 -9.30 -0.75 9.77
N ILE A 73 -9.85 -0.73 11.00
CA ILE A 73 -9.76 0.43 11.89
C ILE A 73 -8.32 0.70 12.30
N GLN A 74 -7.54 -0.34 12.62
CA GLN A 74 -6.12 -0.21 12.94
C GLN A 74 -5.34 0.41 11.79
N MET A 75 -5.61 -0.03 10.54
CA MET A 75 -4.98 0.54 9.34
C MET A 75 -5.35 2.01 9.16
N MET A 76 -6.63 2.37 9.33
CA MET A 76 -7.08 3.77 9.25
C MET A 76 -6.40 4.64 10.30
N LEU A 77 -6.33 4.19 11.55
CA LEU A 77 -5.66 4.91 12.63
C LEU A 77 -4.16 5.05 12.37
N MET A 78 -3.50 4.01 11.89
CA MET A 78 -2.08 4.04 11.54
C MET A 78 -1.81 5.08 10.45
N LEU A 79 -2.63 5.13 9.40
CA LEU A 79 -2.50 6.10 8.32
C LEU A 79 -2.74 7.52 8.82
N LEU A 80 -3.76 7.73 9.66
CA LEU A 80 -4.10 9.05 10.21
C LEU A 80 -3.01 9.56 11.15
N LEU A 81 -2.58 8.75 12.11
CA LEU A 81 -1.53 9.11 13.06
C LEU A 81 -0.18 9.28 12.36
N GLY A 82 0.13 8.41 11.39
CA GLY A 82 1.33 8.53 10.57
C GLY A 82 1.35 9.83 9.77
N HIS A 83 0.22 10.27 9.23
CA HIS A 83 0.10 11.55 8.53
C HIS A 83 0.34 12.73 9.46
N ILE A 84 -0.27 12.73 10.64
CA ILE A 84 -0.07 13.79 11.65
C ILE A 84 1.41 13.84 12.07
N LEU A 85 2.02 12.71 12.33
CA LEU A 85 3.43 12.63 12.72
C LEU A 85 4.35 13.13 11.62
N ALA A 86 4.11 12.73 10.37
CA ALA A 86 4.93 13.15 9.23
C ALA A 86 4.84 14.66 8.93
N LEU A 87 3.73 15.31 9.30
CA LEU A 87 3.55 16.77 9.22
C LEU A 87 4.06 17.51 10.47
N SER A 88 4.59 16.79 11.46
CA SER A 88 5.07 17.44 12.69
C SER A 88 6.27 18.36 12.41
N PRO A 89 6.43 19.46 13.18
CA PRO A 89 7.53 20.40 12.98
C PRO A 89 8.92 19.75 13.12
N ILE A 90 9.02 18.67 13.86
CA ILE A 90 10.28 17.91 14.05
C ILE A 90 10.68 17.26 12.74
N ILE A 91 9.74 16.52 12.12
CA ILE A 91 9.97 15.85 10.83
C ILE A 91 10.19 16.87 9.72
N GLU A 92 9.43 17.96 9.71
CA GLU A 92 9.61 19.03 8.73
C GLU A 92 11.01 19.66 8.82
N LYS A 93 11.50 19.96 10.02
CA LYS A 93 12.87 20.46 10.22
C LYS A 93 13.93 19.46 9.77
N ALA A 94 13.72 18.16 10.03
CA ALA A 94 14.63 17.11 9.59
C ALA A 94 14.68 17.03 8.06
N ILE A 95 13.52 17.04 7.39
CA ILE A 95 13.42 17.05 5.93
C ILE A 95 14.14 18.28 5.35
N ASN A 96 13.86 19.47 5.88
CA ASN A 96 14.45 20.73 5.38
C ASN A 96 15.99 20.77 5.49
N LYS A 97 16.58 20.07 6.46
CA LYS A 97 18.06 19.90 6.55
C LYS A 97 18.62 19.00 5.46
N ILE A 98 17.83 18.08 4.96
CA ILE A 98 18.27 17.09 3.99
C ILE A 98 18.04 17.56 2.55
N LEU A 99 17.04 18.42 2.32
CA LEU A 99 16.72 18.94 0.98
C LEU A 99 17.93 19.51 0.21
N PRO A 100 18.86 20.26 0.81
CA PRO A 100 20.01 20.79 0.06
C PRO A 100 20.95 19.73 -0.51
N ILE A 101 20.95 18.52 0.04
CA ILE A 101 21.77 17.40 -0.44
C ILE A 101 21.16 16.77 -1.69
N CYS A 102 19.83 16.95 -1.89
CA CYS A 102 19.07 16.43 -3.02
C CYS A 102 19.29 17.25 -4.30
N SER A 103 20.53 17.31 -4.81
CA SER A 103 20.93 18.17 -5.91
C SER A 103 20.77 17.53 -7.30
N ASN A 104 20.57 16.22 -7.40
CA ASN A 104 20.38 15.50 -8.66
C ASN A 104 19.52 14.24 -8.45
N ASN A 105 19.09 13.63 -9.55
CA ASN A 105 18.23 12.45 -9.54
C ASN A 105 18.79 11.29 -8.68
N ALA A 106 20.07 10.98 -8.80
CA ALA A 106 20.68 9.85 -8.12
C ALA A 106 20.76 10.07 -6.60
N LYS A 107 21.23 11.25 -6.17
CA LYS A 107 21.31 11.61 -4.75
C LYS A 107 19.93 11.67 -4.12
N SER A 108 18.98 12.32 -4.80
CA SER A 108 17.61 12.46 -4.30
C SER A 108 16.95 11.09 -4.16
N ALA A 109 17.04 10.23 -5.17
CA ALA A 109 16.49 8.89 -5.11
C ALA A 109 17.14 8.05 -4.00
N GLY A 110 18.49 8.08 -3.90
CA GLY A 110 19.21 7.33 -2.87
C GLY A 110 18.85 7.76 -1.44
N ILE A 111 18.76 9.06 -1.18
CA ILE A 111 18.38 9.60 0.14
C ILE A 111 16.95 9.25 0.50
N ILE A 112 16.01 9.43 -0.45
CA ILE A 112 14.60 9.07 -0.23
C ILE A 112 14.49 7.58 0.09
N THR A 113 15.09 6.71 -0.74
CA THR A 113 15.06 5.27 -0.54
C THR A 113 15.61 4.88 0.83
N LEU A 114 16.80 5.41 1.20
CA LEU A 114 17.41 5.10 2.49
C LEU A 114 16.49 5.51 3.66
N LEU A 115 15.99 6.73 3.65
CA LEU A 115 15.17 7.23 4.74
C LEU A 115 13.81 6.53 4.82
N THR A 116 13.19 6.25 3.68
CA THR A 116 11.93 5.51 3.66
C THR A 116 12.10 4.06 4.13
N LEU A 117 13.22 3.40 3.79
CA LEU A 117 13.56 2.08 4.31
C LEU A 117 13.73 2.10 5.84
N VAL A 118 14.47 3.07 6.39
CA VAL A 118 14.68 3.19 7.84
C VAL A 118 13.36 3.43 8.57
N VAL A 119 12.51 4.32 8.07
CA VAL A 119 11.20 4.60 8.68
C VAL A 119 10.26 3.40 8.52
N SER A 120 10.26 2.74 7.37
CA SER A 120 9.43 1.55 7.10
C SER A 120 9.87 0.33 7.92
N TRP A 121 11.14 0.22 8.26
CA TRP A 121 11.63 -0.82 9.16
C TRP A 121 11.02 -0.71 10.55
N PHE A 122 10.79 0.52 11.01
CA PHE A 122 10.07 0.80 12.27
C PHE A 122 8.58 0.52 12.13
N ASN A 123 7.95 1.16 11.13
CA ASN A 123 6.53 1.00 10.85
C ASN A 123 6.28 1.24 9.35
N TRP A 124 5.76 0.22 8.67
CA TRP A 124 5.56 0.24 7.22
C TRP A 124 4.55 1.31 6.77
N GLY A 125 3.47 1.52 7.51
CA GLY A 125 2.47 2.54 7.20
C GLY A 125 3.02 3.96 7.36
N LEU A 126 3.80 4.19 8.42
CA LEU A 126 4.50 5.46 8.63
C LEU A 126 5.50 5.71 7.49
N GLY A 127 6.26 4.68 7.08
CA GLY A 127 7.23 4.80 5.99
C GLY A 127 6.60 5.17 4.67
N LEU A 128 5.43 4.61 4.36
CA LEU A 128 4.68 4.94 3.14
C LEU A 128 4.26 6.42 3.10
N ILE A 129 3.69 6.92 4.21
CA ILE A 129 3.25 8.31 4.32
C ILE A 129 4.45 9.26 4.33
N PHE A 130 5.49 8.93 5.10
CA PHE A 130 6.74 9.70 5.13
C PHE A 130 7.35 9.79 3.74
N GLY A 131 7.43 8.68 3.01
CA GLY A 131 7.94 8.63 1.64
C GLY A 131 7.16 9.55 0.70
N ALA A 132 5.84 9.52 0.75
CA ALA A 132 4.98 10.38 -0.07
C ALA A 132 5.18 11.88 0.24
N ILE A 133 5.23 12.25 1.52
CA ILE A 133 5.43 13.64 1.95
C ILE A 133 6.84 14.12 1.59
N PHE A 134 7.84 13.27 1.80
CA PHE A 134 9.22 13.60 1.49
C PHE A 134 9.43 13.77 -0.03
N CYS A 135 8.88 12.89 -0.85
CA CYS A 135 8.89 13.06 -2.31
C CYS A 135 8.26 14.40 -2.74
N LYS A 136 7.11 14.74 -2.17
CA LYS A 136 6.44 16.00 -2.44
C LYS A 136 7.32 17.20 -2.08
N LYS A 137 7.93 17.19 -0.90
CA LYS A 137 8.84 18.27 -0.43
C LYS A 137 10.08 18.41 -1.32
N ILE A 138 10.70 17.30 -1.73
CA ILE A 138 11.85 17.33 -2.66
C ILE A 138 11.45 17.89 -4.01
N MET A 139 10.30 17.49 -4.56
CA MET A 139 9.84 18.01 -5.84
C MET A 139 9.52 19.50 -5.78
N GLN A 140 8.94 19.98 -4.68
CA GLN A 140 8.72 21.42 -4.45
C GLN A 140 10.05 22.17 -4.39
N TYR A 141 10.99 21.71 -3.57
CA TYR A 141 12.33 22.31 -3.45
C TYR A 141 13.09 22.36 -4.79
N ALA A 142 12.99 21.27 -5.56
CA ALA A 142 13.61 21.20 -6.86
C ALA A 142 12.99 22.19 -7.88
N SER A 143 11.67 22.33 -7.85
CA SER A 143 10.93 23.28 -8.68
C SER A 143 11.32 24.73 -8.38
N GLU A 144 11.40 25.09 -7.09
CA GLU A 144 11.80 26.44 -6.64
C GLU A 144 13.25 26.82 -7.05
N ARG A 145 14.11 25.80 -7.19
CA ARG A 145 15.53 26.01 -7.53
C ARG A 145 15.90 25.60 -8.94
N ASN A 146 14.92 25.30 -9.79
CA ASN A 146 15.12 24.85 -11.17
C ASN A 146 16.05 23.62 -11.29
N ILE A 147 16.00 22.71 -10.31
CA ILE A 147 16.75 21.45 -10.35
C ILE A 147 15.94 20.43 -11.17
N PRO A 148 16.47 19.88 -12.29
CA PRO A 148 15.73 18.95 -13.14
C PRO A 148 15.69 17.55 -12.49
N LEU A 149 14.65 17.29 -11.66
CA LEU A 149 14.38 15.97 -11.11
C LEU A 149 13.28 15.26 -11.89
N ASN A 150 13.42 13.93 -12.01
CA ASN A 150 12.40 13.09 -12.62
C ASN A 150 11.35 12.68 -11.57
N PRO A 151 10.08 13.16 -11.67
CA PRO A 151 9.05 12.86 -10.66
C PRO A 151 8.75 11.36 -10.52
N GLY A 152 8.81 10.60 -11.62
CA GLY A 152 8.59 9.16 -11.60
C GLY A 152 9.65 8.41 -10.82
N LEU A 153 10.92 8.79 -10.99
CA LEU A 153 12.05 8.20 -10.26
C LEU A 153 11.95 8.51 -8.75
N ILE A 154 11.65 9.77 -8.42
CA ILE A 154 11.52 10.20 -7.03
C ILE A 154 10.33 9.50 -6.34
N GLY A 155 9.18 9.39 -7.02
CA GLY A 155 8.03 8.65 -6.53
C GLY A 155 8.32 7.15 -6.33
N ALA A 156 8.98 6.51 -7.28
CA ALA A 156 9.40 5.10 -7.16
C ALA A 156 10.37 4.90 -5.99
N ALA A 157 11.34 5.81 -5.80
CA ALA A 157 12.28 5.77 -4.68
C ALA A 157 11.56 5.88 -3.32
N GLY A 158 10.55 6.74 -3.20
CA GLY A 158 9.73 6.87 -2.00
C GLY A 158 8.91 5.62 -1.68
N TYR A 159 8.52 4.87 -2.71
CA TYR A 159 7.78 3.63 -2.54
C TYR A 159 8.65 2.43 -2.15
N CYS A 160 9.97 2.50 -2.37
CA CYS A 160 10.91 1.43 -2.02
C CYS A 160 10.90 1.08 -0.52
N GLY A 161 10.44 1.99 0.36
CA GLY A 161 10.26 1.70 1.78
C GLY A 161 9.44 0.44 2.05
N LEU A 162 8.46 0.12 1.20
CA LEU A 162 7.65 -1.10 1.35
C LEU A 162 8.42 -2.42 1.12
N MET A 163 9.61 -2.39 0.53
CA MET A 163 10.41 -3.61 0.32
C MET A 163 10.83 -4.27 1.63
N ILE A 164 10.95 -3.50 2.71
CA ILE A 164 11.38 -4.00 4.03
C ILE A 164 10.22 -4.36 4.95
N TRP A 165 8.99 -4.23 4.49
CA TRP A 165 7.78 -4.44 5.29
C TRP A 165 7.78 -5.75 6.09
N HIS A 166 8.09 -6.87 5.43
CA HIS A 166 8.06 -8.18 6.09
C HIS A 166 9.19 -8.39 7.11
N GLY A 167 10.31 -7.71 6.94
CA GLY A 167 11.47 -7.76 7.84
C GLY A 167 11.52 -6.65 8.89
N GLY A 168 10.56 -5.73 8.89
CA GLY A 168 10.48 -4.63 9.86
C GLY A 168 9.81 -5.01 11.17
N ILE A 169 9.99 -4.17 12.20
CA ILE A 169 9.42 -4.39 13.56
C ILE A 169 7.90 -4.51 13.52
N SER A 170 7.23 -3.77 12.62
CA SER A 170 5.78 -3.85 12.40
C SER A 170 5.38 -4.84 11.30
N GLY A 171 6.29 -5.71 10.89
CA GLY A 171 6.04 -6.71 9.85
C GLY A 171 5.04 -7.77 10.32
N SER A 172 4.12 -8.14 9.42
CA SER A 172 3.08 -9.14 9.71
C SER A 172 3.67 -10.50 10.13
N SER A 173 4.83 -10.87 9.59
CA SER A 173 5.52 -12.12 9.91
C SER A 173 5.99 -12.16 11.37
N LEU A 174 6.59 -11.06 11.87
CA LEU A 174 7.06 -10.98 13.25
C LEU A 174 5.90 -10.94 14.25
N ILE A 175 4.83 -10.20 13.92
CA ILE A 175 3.61 -10.14 14.75
C ILE A 175 2.98 -11.52 14.85
N LYS A 176 2.87 -12.24 13.73
CA LYS A 176 2.29 -13.60 13.71
C LYS A 176 3.07 -14.60 14.57
N ILE A 177 4.39 -14.55 14.60
CA ILE A 177 5.22 -15.46 15.43
C ILE A 177 4.97 -15.24 16.92
N THR A 178 4.56 -14.04 17.34
CA THR A 178 4.27 -13.72 18.74
C THR A 178 2.86 -14.14 19.19
N GLU A 179 1.97 -14.51 18.26
CA GLU A 179 0.63 -14.99 18.60
C GLU A 179 0.69 -16.41 19.19
N PRO A 180 0.05 -16.66 20.36
CA PRO A 180 -0.01 -17.99 20.96
C PRO A 180 -0.66 -19.00 19.99
N GLY A 181 -0.03 -20.15 19.77
CA GLY A 181 -0.58 -21.21 18.94
C GLY A 181 -0.32 -21.06 17.43
N HIS A 182 0.46 -20.09 17.00
CA HIS A 182 0.76 -19.90 15.58
C HIS A 182 1.55 -21.05 14.95
N LEU A 183 2.35 -21.77 15.73
CA LEU A 183 3.17 -22.92 15.30
C LEU A 183 2.60 -24.28 15.78
N ALA A 184 1.40 -24.31 16.31
CA ALA A 184 0.74 -25.53 16.80
C ALA A 184 -0.11 -26.17 15.71
#